data_a0580003fc5ecf3c6348dabe37538fa1
#
_entry.id   a0580003fc5ecf3c6348dabe37538fa1
#
_cell.length_a   1.000
_cell.length_b   1.000
_cell.length_c   1.000
_cell.angle_alpha   90.00
_cell.angle_beta   90.00
_cell.angle_gamma   90.00
#
_symmetry.space_group_name_H-M   'P 1'
#
loop_
_entity.id
_entity.type
_entity.pdbx_description
1 polymer ?
#
loop_
_entity_poly.entity_id
_entity_poly.type
_entity_poly.pdbx_seq_one_letter_code
_entity_poly.pdbx_strand_id
1 'polypeptide(L)'
;MYRDIKFSLWCDFLERDFINGEFLNLIENSVINGATSNPSIFKSAICSSCAYALLKDEYKRKRPKELYEILATTDIKMAANKLLKNYANDDDGFVSLEVDPNLYDDSEGTYKEGKRLFNIIKMPNVMIKVPATDSGYEAMSDLMKKGINVNATLVFSISQVKECLEAFSEGSRAYAKRFPGTPLPKGVISIFVSRFDRLLDKSLKNAGLETSKFGIYNATKAYKIIEQQDNKNIRALFASTGVKGDELPADYYIKELL
;
A
#
# COMPACT_ATOMS: atom_id res chain seq x y z
N MET A 1 -19.67 -4.02 -2.00
CA MET A 1 -18.48 -4.61 -1.41
C MET A 1 -18.81 -5.89 -0.69
N TYR A 2 -17.89 -6.83 -0.61
CA TYR A 2 -18.03 -8.12 0.07
C TYR A 2 -17.95 -7.93 1.62
N ARG A 3 -18.94 -7.22 2.19
CA ARG A 3 -18.98 -6.89 3.63
C ARG A 3 -19.03 -8.13 4.52
N ASP A 4 -19.70 -9.18 4.04
CA ASP A 4 -19.88 -10.44 4.80
C ASP A 4 -18.55 -11.14 5.09
N ILE A 5 -17.55 -10.96 4.22
CA ILE A 5 -16.20 -11.53 4.37
C ILE A 5 -15.15 -10.48 4.72
N LYS A 6 -15.56 -9.24 5.01
CA LYS A 6 -14.68 -8.11 5.32
C LYS A 6 -13.58 -7.86 4.29
N PHE A 7 -13.85 -8.14 3.02
CA PHE A 7 -12.92 -7.95 1.93
C PHE A 7 -13.02 -6.53 1.35
N SER A 8 -11.88 -5.87 1.18
CA SER A 8 -11.75 -4.52 0.66
C SER A 8 -10.85 -4.52 -0.57
N LEU A 9 -11.36 -4.08 -1.71
CA LEU A 9 -10.56 -3.88 -2.91
C LEU A 9 -9.87 -2.52 -2.88
N TRP A 10 -8.58 -2.52 -3.18
CA TRP A 10 -7.77 -1.31 -3.33
C TRP A 10 -7.37 -1.11 -4.78
N CYS A 11 -7.60 0.11 -5.28
CA CYS A 11 -7.13 0.52 -6.58
C CYS A 11 -5.61 0.73 -6.56
N ASP A 12 -4.87 0.04 -7.42
CA ASP A 12 -3.41 0.18 -7.57
C ASP A 12 -3.08 1.07 -8.80
N PHE A 13 -3.84 2.13 -8.97
CA PHE A 13 -3.64 3.13 -10.01
C PHE A 13 -4.16 4.48 -9.56
N LEU A 14 -3.32 5.51 -9.68
CA LEU A 14 -3.70 6.90 -9.39
C LEU A 14 -3.13 7.80 -10.50
N GLU A 15 -4.01 8.54 -11.15
CA GLU A 15 -3.72 9.55 -12.15
C GLU A 15 -4.79 10.64 -12.03
N ARG A 16 -4.46 11.86 -12.32
CA ARG A 16 -5.29 13.04 -11.98
C ARG A 16 -6.69 13.02 -12.58
N ASP A 17 -6.82 12.75 -13.89
CA ASP A 17 -8.12 12.71 -14.54
C ASP A 17 -8.91 11.47 -14.11
N PHE A 18 -8.23 10.34 -13.91
CA PHE A 18 -8.82 9.14 -13.34
C PHE A 18 -9.38 9.40 -11.94
N ILE A 19 -8.64 10.09 -11.05
CA ILE A 19 -9.10 10.43 -9.69
C ILE A 19 -10.36 11.30 -9.74
N ASN A 20 -10.47 12.20 -10.70
CA ASN A 20 -11.63 13.08 -10.83
C ASN A 20 -12.82 12.47 -11.57
N GLY A 21 -12.63 11.36 -12.27
CA GLY A 21 -13.63 10.66 -13.07
C GLY A 21 -13.94 9.27 -12.54
N GLU A 22 -13.33 8.25 -13.15
CA GLU A 22 -13.67 6.85 -12.93
C GLU A 22 -13.40 6.37 -11.49
N PHE A 23 -12.35 6.86 -10.84
CA PHE A 23 -12.06 6.53 -9.45
C PHE A 23 -13.22 6.88 -8.51
N LEU A 24 -13.84 8.03 -8.71
CA LEU A 24 -15.03 8.42 -7.93
C LEU A 24 -16.21 7.50 -8.20
N ASN A 25 -16.45 7.14 -9.46
CA ASN A 25 -17.50 6.20 -9.83
C ASN A 25 -17.29 4.81 -9.18
N LEU A 26 -16.05 4.33 -9.13
CA LEU A 26 -15.72 3.06 -8.48
C LEU A 26 -16.00 3.10 -6.96
N ILE A 27 -15.74 4.23 -6.31
CA ILE A 27 -16.05 4.42 -4.88
C ILE A 27 -17.56 4.47 -4.67
N GLU A 28 -18.30 5.27 -5.44
CA GLU A 28 -19.75 5.47 -5.30
C GLU A 28 -20.53 4.16 -5.55
N ASN A 29 -20.04 3.33 -6.48
CA ASN A 29 -20.60 2.00 -6.74
C ASN A 29 -20.06 0.91 -5.78
N SER A 30 -19.30 1.28 -4.75
CA SER A 30 -18.73 0.37 -3.76
C SER A 30 -17.87 -0.75 -4.38
N VAL A 31 -17.21 -0.48 -5.49
CA VAL A 31 -16.27 -1.41 -6.13
C VAL A 31 -14.92 -1.41 -5.41
N ILE A 32 -14.43 -0.21 -5.03
CA ILE A 32 -13.18 -0.03 -4.31
C ILE A 32 -13.41 0.72 -3.00
N ASN A 33 -12.61 0.39 -1.98
CA ASN A 33 -12.66 1.04 -0.67
C ASN A 33 -11.32 1.62 -0.23
N GLY A 34 -10.29 1.49 -1.03
CA GLY A 34 -8.98 2.04 -0.75
C GLY A 34 -8.16 2.22 -2.02
N ALA A 35 -7.00 2.81 -1.87
CA ALA A 35 -6.06 2.95 -2.97
C ALA A 35 -4.61 2.83 -2.50
N THR A 36 -3.76 2.41 -3.42
CA THR A 36 -2.32 2.39 -3.20
C THR A 36 -1.62 2.95 -4.44
N SER A 37 -0.38 3.34 -4.26
CA SER A 37 0.47 3.82 -5.33
C SER A 37 1.89 3.28 -5.17
N ASN A 38 2.68 3.42 -6.19
CA ASN A 38 4.12 3.21 -6.14
C ASN A 38 4.83 4.17 -7.11
N PRO A 39 6.15 4.38 -6.96
CA PRO A 39 6.90 5.33 -7.81
C PRO A 39 6.79 5.04 -9.31
N SER A 40 6.71 3.78 -9.72
CA SER A 40 6.62 3.40 -11.14
C SER A 40 5.28 3.79 -11.75
N ILE A 41 4.18 3.61 -11.01
CA ILE A 41 2.83 3.99 -11.45
C ILE A 41 2.77 5.51 -11.61
N PHE A 42 3.17 6.27 -10.62
CA PHE A 42 3.20 7.73 -10.72
C PHE A 42 4.12 8.25 -11.82
N LYS A 43 5.32 7.66 -11.95
CA LYS A 43 6.22 8.02 -13.06
C LYS A 43 5.53 7.82 -14.41
N SER A 44 4.92 6.67 -14.62
CA SER A 44 4.20 6.38 -15.87
C SER A 44 3.06 7.38 -16.11
N ALA A 45 2.20 7.60 -15.11
CA ALA A 45 1.08 8.54 -15.19
C ALA A 45 1.56 9.97 -15.50
N ILE A 46 2.51 10.49 -14.72
CA ILE A 46 3.06 11.84 -14.89
C ILE A 46 3.71 12.02 -16.28
N CYS A 47 4.42 11.01 -16.79
CA CYS A 47 5.10 11.11 -18.08
C CYS A 47 4.13 11.03 -19.26
N SER A 48 3.08 10.21 -19.20
CA SER A 48 2.20 9.90 -20.33
C SER A 48 0.90 10.72 -20.37
N SER A 49 0.37 11.17 -19.22
CA SER A 49 -0.90 11.86 -19.17
C SER A 49 -0.79 13.36 -19.45
N CYS A 50 -1.73 13.87 -20.26
CA CYS A 50 -1.89 15.30 -20.52
C CYS A 50 -2.38 16.08 -19.28
N ALA A 51 -2.99 15.43 -18.30
CA ALA A 51 -3.47 16.04 -17.07
C ALA A 51 -2.38 16.77 -16.26
N TYR A 52 -1.13 16.44 -16.50
CA TYR A 52 0.02 17.10 -15.84
C TYR A 52 0.71 18.14 -16.68
N ALA A 53 0.28 18.42 -17.93
CA ALA A 53 1.00 19.28 -18.86
C ALA A 53 1.20 20.70 -18.32
N LEU A 54 0.15 21.33 -17.80
CA LEU A 54 0.20 22.69 -17.26
C LEU A 54 1.10 22.77 -16.03
N LEU A 55 1.00 21.79 -15.13
CA LEU A 55 1.81 21.76 -13.90
C LEU A 55 3.28 21.46 -14.20
N LYS A 56 3.56 20.61 -15.17
CA LYS A 56 4.95 20.40 -15.64
C LYS A 56 5.57 21.69 -16.19
N ASP A 57 4.80 22.50 -16.91
CA ASP A 57 5.28 23.80 -17.39
C ASP A 57 5.45 24.82 -16.24
N GLU A 58 4.49 24.88 -15.33
CA GLU A 58 4.55 25.74 -14.15
C GLU A 58 5.79 25.44 -13.28
N TYR A 59 6.06 24.15 -13.05
CA TYR A 59 7.16 23.69 -12.20
C TYR A 59 8.43 23.25 -12.97
N LYS A 60 8.59 23.64 -14.25
CA LYS A 60 9.71 23.21 -15.11
C LYS A 60 11.11 23.54 -14.59
N ARG A 61 11.21 24.48 -13.63
CA ARG A 61 12.49 24.83 -12.98
C ARG A 61 12.82 23.97 -11.75
N LYS A 62 11.88 23.12 -11.32
CA LYS A 62 12.09 22.20 -10.19
C LYS A 62 12.93 21.00 -10.63
N ARG A 63 13.69 20.44 -9.71
CA ARG A 63 14.35 19.16 -9.94
C ARG A 63 13.30 18.05 -10.15
N PRO A 64 13.60 17.02 -10.93
CA PRO A 64 12.62 15.95 -11.24
C PRO A 64 11.98 15.32 -9.99
N LYS A 65 12.75 15.08 -8.92
CA LYS A 65 12.24 14.56 -7.65
C LYS A 65 11.25 15.52 -6.98
N GLU A 66 11.55 16.82 -6.98
CA GLU A 66 10.67 17.83 -6.39
C GLU A 66 9.36 17.94 -7.17
N LEU A 67 9.42 17.93 -8.50
CA LEU A 67 8.24 17.91 -9.35
C LEU A 67 7.39 16.67 -9.10
N TYR A 68 8.01 15.50 -9.12
CA TYR A 68 7.35 14.23 -8.81
C TYR A 68 6.61 14.31 -7.46
N GLU A 69 7.28 14.78 -6.41
CA GLU A 69 6.72 14.84 -5.08
C GLU A 69 5.52 15.80 -4.98
N ILE A 70 5.61 16.99 -5.60
CA ILE A 70 4.50 17.94 -5.66
C ILE A 70 3.27 17.30 -6.32
N LEU A 71 3.46 16.64 -7.45
CA LEU A 71 2.37 16.00 -8.19
C LEU A 71 1.79 14.80 -7.43
N ALA A 72 2.65 13.91 -6.94
CA ALA A 72 2.25 12.72 -6.21
C ALA A 72 1.51 13.05 -4.90
N THR A 73 2.04 13.96 -4.09
CA THR A 73 1.37 14.36 -2.83
C THR A 73 0.04 15.05 -3.06
N THR A 74 -0.08 15.82 -4.15
CA THR A 74 -1.35 16.42 -4.55
C THR A 74 -2.37 15.36 -4.93
N ASP A 75 -2.01 14.39 -5.76
CA ASP A 75 -2.92 13.34 -6.22
C ASP A 75 -3.30 12.39 -5.09
N ILE A 76 -2.36 12.04 -4.20
CA ILE A 76 -2.67 11.28 -2.98
C ILE A 76 -3.68 12.03 -2.10
N LYS A 77 -3.50 13.34 -1.93
CA LYS A 77 -4.45 14.16 -1.17
C LYS A 77 -5.83 14.18 -1.80
N MET A 78 -5.91 14.29 -3.13
CA MET A 78 -7.17 14.23 -3.87
C MET A 78 -7.86 12.88 -3.69
N ALA A 79 -7.15 11.77 -3.87
CA ALA A 79 -7.67 10.42 -3.68
C ALA A 79 -8.12 10.18 -2.23
N ALA A 80 -7.31 10.62 -1.25
CA ALA A 80 -7.66 10.53 0.17
C ALA A 80 -8.95 11.30 0.50
N ASN A 81 -9.13 12.48 -0.08
CA ASN A 81 -10.36 13.27 0.10
C ASN A 81 -11.59 12.55 -0.48
N LYS A 82 -11.48 11.91 -1.65
CA LYS A 82 -12.57 11.12 -2.26
C LYS A 82 -12.97 9.92 -1.37
N LEU A 83 -12.00 9.29 -0.72
CA LEU A 83 -12.20 8.13 0.17
C LEU A 83 -12.53 8.51 1.62
N LEU A 84 -12.57 9.80 1.97
CA LEU A 84 -12.75 10.24 3.35
C LEU A 84 -14.07 9.79 3.97
N LYS A 85 -15.14 9.68 3.16
CA LYS A 85 -16.44 9.17 3.61
C LYS A 85 -16.37 7.69 4.01
N ASN A 86 -15.65 6.87 3.24
CA ASN A 86 -15.43 5.46 3.57
C ASN A 86 -14.65 5.35 4.87
N TYR A 87 -13.58 6.13 5.01
CA TYR A 87 -12.77 6.18 6.23
C TYR A 87 -13.58 6.59 7.47
N ALA A 88 -14.42 7.64 7.36
CA ALA A 88 -15.26 8.11 8.46
C ALA A 88 -16.33 7.09 8.88
N ASN A 89 -16.75 6.20 7.97
CA ASN A 89 -17.71 5.13 8.22
C ASN A 89 -17.06 3.79 8.63
N ASP A 90 -15.75 3.78 8.91
CA ASP A 90 -14.96 2.56 9.21
C ASP A 90 -15.07 1.50 8.07
N ASP A 91 -15.25 1.97 6.84
CA ASP A 91 -15.35 1.17 5.60
C ASP A 91 -14.04 1.29 4.79
N ASP A 92 -12.92 1.09 5.48
CA ASP A 92 -11.55 1.24 4.97
C ASP A 92 -11.16 2.69 4.66
N GLY A 93 -11.12 3.10 3.39
CA GLY A 93 -10.91 4.48 2.96
C GLY A 93 -9.46 4.96 2.98
N PHE A 94 -8.47 4.07 3.10
CA PHE A 94 -7.06 4.44 3.12
C PHE A 94 -6.46 4.63 1.73
N VAL A 95 -5.46 5.51 1.67
CA VAL A 95 -4.60 5.72 0.50
C VAL A 95 -3.14 5.68 0.91
N SER A 96 -2.28 4.96 0.17
CA SER A 96 -0.87 4.82 0.51
C SER A 96 0.04 5.59 -0.45
N LEU A 97 1.05 6.29 0.12
CA LEU A 97 2.17 6.88 -0.60
C LEU A 97 3.49 6.28 -0.12
N GLU A 98 4.30 5.82 -1.05
CA GLU A 98 5.60 5.20 -0.76
C GLU A 98 6.70 6.26 -0.57
N VAL A 99 7.58 6.03 0.41
CA VAL A 99 8.81 6.80 0.61
C VAL A 99 9.78 6.62 -0.56
N ASP A 100 10.81 7.46 -0.66
CA ASP A 100 11.85 7.33 -1.68
C ASP A 100 12.52 5.95 -1.58
N PRO A 101 12.49 5.14 -2.66
CA PRO A 101 13.11 3.82 -2.66
C PRO A 101 14.63 3.85 -2.42
N ASN A 102 15.30 4.98 -2.62
CA ASN A 102 16.72 5.11 -2.28
C ASN A 102 17.01 5.11 -0.77
N LEU A 103 15.98 5.23 0.07
CA LEU A 103 16.09 5.19 1.53
C LEU A 103 15.90 3.77 2.11
N TYR A 104 15.85 2.74 1.28
CA TYR A 104 15.54 1.37 1.70
C TYR A 104 16.45 0.81 2.81
N ASP A 105 17.65 1.36 2.96
CA ASP A 105 18.69 0.98 3.93
C ASP A 105 19.03 2.10 4.93
N ASP A 106 18.16 3.12 5.03
CA ASP A 106 18.30 4.26 5.94
C ASP A 106 17.03 4.43 6.77
N SER A 107 17.04 3.93 8.00
CA SER A 107 15.87 3.97 8.90
C SER A 107 15.51 5.41 9.29
N GLU A 108 16.50 6.24 9.62
CA GLU A 108 16.27 7.62 10.02
C GLU A 108 15.78 8.48 8.85
N GLY A 109 16.38 8.32 7.67
CA GLY A 109 15.96 8.97 6.43
C GLY A 109 14.53 8.60 6.05
N THR A 110 14.20 7.31 6.08
CA THR A 110 12.85 6.78 5.83
C THR A 110 11.82 7.35 6.81
N TYR A 111 12.13 7.36 8.12
CA TYR A 111 11.25 7.95 9.13
C TYR A 111 11.04 9.45 8.90
N LYS A 112 12.11 10.21 8.67
CA LYS A 112 12.04 11.67 8.44
C LYS A 112 11.21 12.00 7.20
N GLU A 113 11.42 11.27 6.11
CA GLU A 113 10.68 11.46 4.87
C GLU A 113 9.21 11.06 5.04
N GLY A 114 8.92 9.90 5.60
CA GLY A 114 7.56 9.47 5.85
C GLY A 114 6.76 10.46 6.68
N LYS A 115 7.34 10.93 7.77
CA LYS A 115 6.74 11.97 8.62
C LYS A 115 6.53 13.30 7.86
N ARG A 116 7.48 13.70 7.01
CA ARG A 116 7.40 14.91 6.20
C ARG A 116 6.28 14.80 5.17
N LEU A 117 6.21 13.69 4.44
CA LEU A 117 5.15 13.44 3.45
C LEU A 117 3.77 13.44 4.10
N PHE A 118 3.60 12.75 5.23
CA PHE A 118 2.35 12.75 5.99
C PHE A 118 1.92 14.16 6.37
N ASN A 119 2.86 14.99 6.86
CA ASN A 119 2.59 16.39 7.25
C ASN A 119 2.28 17.30 6.05
N ILE A 120 2.80 17.02 4.85
CA ILE A 120 2.46 17.76 3.63
C ILE A 120 1.05 17.42 3.18
N ILE A 121 0.69 16.14 3.17
CA ILE A 121 -0.62 15.67 2.69
C ILE A 121 -1.74 16.07 3.66
N LYS A 122 -1.51 15.95 4.98
CA LYS A 122 -2.45 16.34 6.06
C LYS A 122 -3.84 15.71 5.93
N MET A 123 -3.90 14.42 5.64
CA MET A 123 -5.13 13.64 5.58
C MET A 123 -5.07 12.47 6.57
N PRO A 124 -6.14 12.22 7.37
CA PRO A 124 -6.11 11.19 8.42
C PRO A 124 -6.07 9.76 7.86
N ASN A 125 -6.54 9.57 6.65
CA ASN A 125 -6.64 8.30 5.95
C ASN A 125 -5.47 8.02 4.98
N VAL A 126 -4.35 8.71 5.17
CA VAL A 126 -3.12 8.41 4.43
C VAL A 126 -2.24 7.45 5.23
N MET A 127 -1.69 6.47 4.54
CA MET A 127 -0.66 5.57 5.04
C MET A 127 0.67 5.87 4.36
N ILE A 128 1.74 5.89 5.13
CA ILE A 128 3.09 5.93 4.58
C ILE A 128 3.52 4.51 4.25
N LYS A 129 3.89 4.28 2.99
CA LYS A 129 4.29 2.98 2.49
C LYS A 129 5.81 2.84 2.60
N VAL A 130 6.25 1.79 3.31
CA VAL A 130 7.66 1.56 3.67
C VAL A 130 8.04 0.14 3.27
N PRO A 131 9.20 -0.09 2.61
CA PRO A 131 9.67 -1.42 2.25
C PRO A 131 10.04 -2.26 3.47
N ALA A 132 9.75 -3.56 3.43
CA ALA A 132 10.04 -4.53 4.49
C ALA A 132 11.53 -4.94 4.46
N THR A 133 12.40 -4.06 4.95
CA THR A 133 13.84 -4.22 5.17
C THR A 133 14.16 -4.00 6.64
N ASP A 134 15.35 -4.36 7.10
CA ASP A 134 15.77 -4.15 8.48
C ASP A 134 15.63 -2.69 8.91
N SER A 135 16.14 -1.75 8.11
CA SER A 135 15.96 -0.31 8.30
C SER A 135 14.50 0.12 8.19
N GLY A 136 13.73 -0.55 7.33
CA GLY A 136 12.30 -0.30 7.15
C GLY A 136 11.48 -0.64 8.40
N TYR A 137 11.77 -1.73 9.10
CA TYR A 137 11.04 -2.13 10.32
C TYR A 137 11.22 -1.10 11.43
N GLU A 138 12.44 -0.57 11.63
CA GLU A 138 12.71 0.51 12.57
C GLU A 138 11.89 1.76 12.22
N ALA A 139 11.92 2.18 10.94
CA ALA A 139 11.16 3.34 10.48
C ALA A 139 9.64 3.16 10.63
N MET A 140 9.11 1.95 10.36
CA MET A 140 7.69 1.62 10.57
C MET A 140 7.28 1.79 12.02
N SER A 141 8.07 1.23 12.96
CA SER A 141 7.84 1.39 14.40
C SER A 141 7.83 2.87 14.79
N ASP A 142 8.81 3.65 14.34
CA ASP A 142 8.94 5.07 14.68
C ASP A 142 7.82 5.94 14.09
N LEU A 143 7.34 5.65 12.88
CA LEU A 143 6.17 6.31 12.30
C LEU A 143 4.91 6.03 13.13
N MET A 144 4.68 4.76 13.50
CA MET A 144 3.51 4.39 14.31
C MET A 144 3.58 4.97 15.73
N LYS A 145 4.78 5.13 16.33
CA LYS A 145 5.00 5.87 17.61
C LYS A 145 4.52 7.35 17.52
N LYS A 146 4.35 7.87 16.31
CA LYS A 146 3.81 9.24 16.06
C LYS A 146 2.35 9.26 15.64
N GLY A 147 1.68 8.12 15.63
CA GLY A 147 0.28 8.01 15.19
C GLY A 147 0.10 8.04 13.68
N ILE A 148 1.16 7.78 12.91
CA ILE A 148 1.12 7.72 11.46
C ILE A 148 0.77 6.30 11.04
N ASN A 149 -0.24 6.15 10.17
CA ASN A 149 -0.61 4.86 9.59
C ASN A 149 0.48 4.39 8.62
N VAL A 150 0.79 3.09 8.63
CA VAL A 150 1.87 2.51 7.83
C VAL A 150 1.38 1.36 6.96
N ASN A 151 1.87 1.31 5.73
CA ASN A 151 1.71 0.18 4.82
C ASN A 151 3.10 -0.44 4.56
N ALA A 152 3.38 -1.60 5.17
CA ALA A 152 4.58 -2.37 4.87
C ALA A 152 4.47 -2.96 3.47
N THR A 153 5.47 -2.70 2.60
CA THR A 153 5.46 -3.18 1.21
C THR A 153 6.65 -4.07 0.91
N LEU A 154 6.63 -4.71 -0.25
CA LEU A 154 7.65 -5.68 -0.69
C LEU A 154 7.80 -6.84 0.30
N VAL A 155 6.66 -7.28 0.87
CA VAL A 155 6.63 -8.41 1.77
C VAL A 155 6.44 -9.69 0.96
N PHE A 156 7.45 -10.55 1.00
CA PHE A 156 7.50 -11.81 0.27
C PHE A 156 7.55 -13.01 1.21
N SER A 157 8.30 -12.93 2.30
CA SER A 157 8.54 -14.06 3.19
C SER A 157 7.72 -13.99 4.48
N ILE A 158 7.53 -15.15 5.09
CA ILE A 158 6.90 -15.25 6.40
C ILE A 158 7.73 -14.56 7.50
N SER A 159 9.06 -14.56 7.38
CA SER A 159 9.91 -13.80 8.31
C SER A 159 9.63 -12.31 8.22
N GLN A 160 9.56 -11.74 7.01
CA GLN A 160 9.19 -10.33 6.83
C GLN A 160 7.81 -9.99 7.43
N VAL A 161 6.83 -10.89 7.31
CA VAL A 161 5.51 -10.71 7.96
C VAL A 161 5.64 -10.58 9.47
N LYS A 162 6.45 -11.44 10.10
CA LYS A 162 6.67 -11.41 11.56
C LYS A 162 7.37 -10.13 12.01
N GLU A 163 8.41 -9.70 11.29
CA GLU A 163 9.13 -8.45 11.57
C GLU A 163 8.19 -7.22 11.44
N CYS A 164 7.34 -7.19 10.39
CA CYS A 164 6.33 -6.14 10.26
C CYS A 164 5.34 -6.12 11.43
N LEU A 165 4.87 -7.29 11.87
CA LEU A 165 3.96 -7.42 13.00
C LEU A 165 4.60 -6.92 14.30
N GLU A 166 5.87 -7.24 14.53
CA GLU A 166 6.63 -6.78 15.69
C GLU A 166 6.81 -5.26 15.67
N ALA A 167 7.28 -4.69 14.54
CA ALA A 167 7.45 -3.26 14.37
C ALA A 167 6.14 -2.49 14.59
N PHE A 168 5.04 -2.95 14.02
CA PHE A 168 3.73 -2.33 14.20
C PHE A 168 3.22 -2.44 15.63
N SER A 169 3.43 -3.58 16.28
CA SER A 169 3.02 -3.81 17.67
C SER A 169 3.83 -2.94 18.63
N GLU A 170 5.13 -2.81 18.43
CA GLU A 170 6.00 -1.93 19.21
C GLU A 170 5.56 -0.47 19.07
N GLY A 171 5.43 0.01 17.83
CA GLY A 171 5.02 1.38 17.53
C GLY A 171 3.66 1.73 18.12
N SER A 172 2.67 0.84 17.94
CA SER A 172 1.31 1.03 18.50
C SER A 172 1.29 1.04 20.02
N ARG A 173 2.04 0.14 20.69
CA ARG A 173 2.14 0.12 22.17
C ARG A 173 2.78 1.41 22.69
N ALA A 174 3.83 1.89 22.07
CA ALA A 174 4.49 3.14 22.44
C ALA A 174 3.56 4.35 22.25
N TYR A 175 2.79 4.36 21.15
CA TYR A 175 1.77 5.39 20.90
C TYR A 175 0.68 5.37 21.96
N ALA A 176 0.09 4.20 22.25
CA ALA A 176 -0.95 4.04 23.27
C ALA A 176 -0.51 4.52 24.65
N LYS A 177 0.75 4.21 25.04
CA LYS A 177 1.33 4.68 26.29
C LYS A 177 1.44 6.20 26.37
N ARG A 178 1.77 6.83 25.26
CA ARG A 178 1.95 8.29 25.19
C ARG A 178 0.63 9.04 25.08
N PHE A 179 -0.37 8.46 24.42
CA PHE A 179 -1.67 9.06 24.12
C PHE A 179 -2.80 8.10 24.52
N PRO A 180 -3.03 7.91 25.83
CA PRO A 180 -4.07 6.99 26.30
C PRO A 180 -5.45 7.39 25.80
N GLY A 181 -6.24 6.40 25.36
CA GLY A 181 -7.62 6.61 24.88
C GLY A 181 -7.77 7.15 23.46
N THR A 182 -6.66 7.44 22.76
CA THR A 182 -6.73 7.81 21.33
C THR A 182 -6.76 6.57 20.43
N PRO A 183 -7.41 6.64 19.26
CA PRO A 183 -7.37 5.56 18.29
C PRO A 183 -5.93 5.22 17.89
N LEU A 184 -5.62 3.93 17.82
CA LEU A 184 -4.30 3.47 17.42
C LEU A 184 -4.06 3.69 15.91
N PRO A 185 -2.82 3.95 15.49
CA PRO A 185 -2.47 3.97 14.08
C PRO A 185 -2.72 2.60 13.45
N LYS A 186 -3.14 2.60 12.19
CA LYS A 186 -3.41 1.38 11.43
C LYS A 186 -2.18 0.90 10.69
N GLY A 187 -1.97 -0.41 10.68
CA GLY A 187 -0.92 -1.09 9.94
C GLY A 187 -1.49 -1.98 8.85
N VAL A 188 -0.92 -1.92 7.66
CA VAL A 188 -1.23 -2.82 6.55
C VAL A 188 0.05 -3.53 6.11
N ILE A 189 -0.02 -4.84 5.90
CA ILE A 189 1.09 -5.65 5.40
C ILE A 189 0.75 -6.08 3.98
N SER A 190 1.41 -5.47 3.00
CA SER A 190 1.23 -5.75 1.58
C SER A 190 2.03 -6.97 1.14
N ILE A 191 1.36 -8.13 1.10
CA ILE A 191 1.92 -9.43 0.74
C ILE A 191 1.89 -9.58 -0.76
N PHE A 192 3.05 -9.77 -1.39
CA PHE A 192 3.15 -9.92 -2.83
C PHE A 192 2.81 -11.33 -3.27
N VAL A 193 1.94 -11.47 -4.29
CA VAL A 193 1.39 -12.76 -4.73
C VAL A 193 1.98 -13.21 -6.06
N SER A 194 1.58 -12.62 -7.18
CA SER A 194 1.89 -13.14 -8.53
C SER A 194 3.38 -13.15 -8.91
N ARG A 195 4.21 -12.41 -8.18
CA ARG A 195 5.65 -12.37 -8.50
C ARG A 195 6.38 -13.67 -8.23
N PHE A 196 5.91 -14.45 -7.27
CA PHE A 196 6.45 -15.79 -7.02
C PHE A 196 6.21 -16.72 -8.20
N ASP A 197 4.98 -16.78 -8.67
CA ASP A 197 4.59 -17.67 -9.74
C ASP A 197 5.32 -17.30 -11.04
N ARG A 198 5.42 -16.01 -11.36
CA ARG A 198 6.23 -15.52 -12.48
C ARG A 198 7.70 -15.94 -12.44
N LEU A 199 8.26 -16.09 -11.25
CA LEU A 199 9.65 -16.53 -11.07
C LEU A 199 9.78 -18.05 -11.11
N LEU A 200 8.84 -18.78 -10.52
CA LEU A 200 8.96 -20.19 -10.21
C LEU A 200 8.27 -21.11 -11.21
N ASP A 201 7.20 -20.67 -11.88
CA ASP A 201 6.33 -21.51 -12.68
C ASP A 201 7.04 -22.30 -13.77
N LYS A 202 8.04 -21.68 -14.42
CA LYS A 202 8.84 -22.41 -15.42
C LYS A 202 9.58 -23.60 -14.81
N SER A 203 10.14 -23.42 -13.63
CA SER A 203 10.87 -24.48 -12.92
C SER A 203 9.93 -25.53 -12.35
N LEU A 204 8.80 -25.12 -11.80
CA LEU A 204 7.75 -26.01 -11.27
C LEU A 204 7.17 -26.89 -12.40
N LYS A 205 6.85 -26.29 -13.54
CA LYS A 205 6.36 -27.03 -14.71
C LYS A 205 7.34 -28.08 -15.19
N ASN A 206 8.63 -27.75 -15.25
CA ASN A 206 9.68 -28.68 -15.63
C ASN A 206 9.83 -29.85 -14.63
N ALA A 207 9.52 -29.61 -13.36
CA ALA A 207 9.51 -30.62 -12.31
C ALA A 207 8.20 -31.41 -12.20
N GLY A 208 7.22 -31.14 -13.07
CA GLY A 208 5.89 -31.79 -13.02
C GLY A 208 5.04 -31.36 -11.82
N LEU A 209 5.32 -30.18 -11.25
CA LEU A 209 4.59 -29.63 -10.11
C LEU A 209 3.55 -28.61 -10.54
N GLU A 210 2.61 -28.34 -9.63
CA GLU A 210 1.55 -27.34 -9.83
C GLU A 210 2.14 -25.94 -10.01
N THR A 211 1.61 -25.19 -10.96
CA THR A 211 2.00 -23.81 -11.27
C THR A 211 0.93 -22.81 -10.84
N SER A 212 1.29 -21.53 -10.76
CA SER A 212 0.37 -20.40 -10.46
C SER A 212 -0.33 -20.49 -9.10
N LYS A 213 0.23 -21.23 -8.15
CA LYS A 213 -0.32 -21.47 -6.80
C LYS A 213 0.63 -21.10 -5.67
N PHE A 214 1.93 -21.03 -5.93
CA PHE A 214 2.90 -20.79 -4.86
C PHE A 214 2.66 -19.46 -4.16
N GLY A 215 2.42 -18.39 -4.94
CA GLY A 215 2.11 -17.06 -4.40
C GLY A 215 0.85 -17.06 -3.55
N ILE A 216 -0.18 -17.80 -3.97
CA ILE A 216 -1.44 -17.95 -3.23
C ILE A 216 -1.21 -18.68 -1.90
N TYR A 217 -0.51 -19.81 -1.90
CA TYR A 217 -0.22 -20.56 -0.67
C TYR A 217 0.62 -19.76 0.32
N ASN A 218 1.63 -19.02 -0.17
CA ASN A 218 2.44 -18.14 0.66
C ASN A 218 1.59 -17.01 1.25
N ALA A 219 0.75 -16.35 0.46
CA ALA A 219 -0.13 -15.28 0.90
C ALA A 219 -1.17 -15.76 1.91
N THR A 220 -1.79 -16.90 1.69
CA THR A 220 -2.73 -17.54 2.63
C THR A 220 -2.06 -17.86 3.97
N LYS A 221 -0.83 -18.39 3.94
CA LYS A 221 -0.06 -18.66 5.16
C LYS A 221 0.26 -17.37 5.92
N ALA A 222 0.70 -16.33 5.21
CA ALA A 222 0.98 -15.01 5.77
C ALA A 222 -0.29 -14.39 6.41
N TYR A 223 -1.42 -14.44 5.71
CA TYR A 223 -2.71 -13.98 6.21
C TYR A 223 -3.09 -14.65 7.53
N LYS A 224 -3.01 -15.99 7.60
CA LYS A 224 -3.30 -16.74 8.84
C LYS A 224 -2.43 -16.30 10.03
N ILE A 225 -1.16 -15.99 9.80
CA ILE A 225 -0.26 -15.51 10.85
C ILE A 225 -0.68 -14.11 11.34
N ILE A 226 -1.09 -13.23 10.44
CA ILE A 226 -1.57 -11.89 10.78
C ILE A 226 -2.87 -11.97 11.61
N GLU A 227 -3.84 -12.77 11.17
CA GLU A 227 -5.12 -12.96 11.85
C GLU A 227 -4.96 -13.56 13.27
N GLN A 228 -3.97 -14.45 13.45
CA GLN A 228 -3.68 -15.06 14.77
C GLN A 228 -3.22 -14.04 15.83
N GLN A 229 -2.79 -12.84 15.42
CA GLN A 229 -2.36 -11.81 16.41
C GLN A 229 -3.52 -11.12 17.13
N ASP A 230 -4.78 -11.36 16.71
CA ASP A 230 -5.99 -10.69 17.23
C ASP A 230 -5.84 -9.16 17.37
N ASN A 231 -5.07 -8.55 16.47
CA ASN A 231 -4.83 -7.11 16.45
C ASN A 231 -5.64 -6.44 15.34
N LYS A 232 -6.81 -5.90 15.68
CA LYS A 232 -7.72 -5.22 14.74
C LYS A 232 -7.15 -3.99 14.06
N ASN A 233 -5.98 -3.50 14.49
CA ASN A 233 -5.32 -2.35 13.87
C ASN A 233 -4.31 -2.76 12.80
N ILE A 234 -4.01 -4.06 12.67
CA ILE A 234 -3.08 -4.59 11.67
C ILE A 234 -3.82 -5.60 10.81
N ARG A 235 -3.65 -5.51 9.50
CA ARG A 235 -4.28 -6.42 8.55
C ARG A 235 -3.41 -6.72 7.32
N ALA A 236 -3.72 -7.80 6.63
CA ALA A 236 -3.12 -8.12 5.34
C ALA A 236 -3.72 -7.27 4.20
N LEU A 237 -2.90 -6.99 3.20
CA LEU A 237 -3.30 -6.54 1.88
C LEU A 237 -2.59 -7.42 0.85
N PHE A 238 -3.34 -8.14 0.03
CA PHE A 238 -2.75 -8.93 -1.06
C PHE A 238 -2.36 -7.98 -2.20
N ALA A 239 -1.06 -7.87 -2.44
CA ALA A 239 -0.47 -6.98 -3.42
C ALA A 239 0.06 -7.75 -4.63
N SER A 240 0.19 -7.06 -5.77
CA SER A 240 0.63 -7.69 -7.02
C SER A 240 -0.25 -8.88 -7.40
N THR A 241 -1.57 -8.67 -7.42
CA THR A 241 -2.57 -9.69 -7.78
C THR A 241 -2.91 -9.68 -9.27
N GLY A 242 -2.37 -8.75 -10.04
CA GLY A 242 -2.57 -8.70 -11.49
C GLY A 242 -1.82 -9.82 -12.22
N VAL A 243 -2.55 -10.52 -13.08
CA VAL A 243 -1.99 -11.50 -14.03
C VAL A 243 -1.15 -10.77 -15.08
N LYS A 244 -0.07 -11.38 -15.52
CA LYS A 244 0.76 -10.91 -16.64
C LYS A 244 0.75 -11.97 -17.73
N GLY A 245 0.34 -11.57 -18.94
CA GLY A 245 0.10 -12.50 -20.06
C GLY A 245 -1.35 -12.95 -20.12
N ASP A 246 -1.67 -13.81 -21.09
CA ASP A 246 -3.02 -14.22 -21.43
C ASP A 246 -3.35 -15.66 -20.97
N GLU A 247 -2.46 -16.29 -20.19
CA GLU A 247 -2.61 -17.71 -19.79
C GLU A 247 -3.63 -17.91 -18.66
N LEU A 248 -3.89 -16.88 -17.86
CA LEU A 248 -4.81 -16.91 -16.73
C LEU A 248 -5.84 -15.78 -16.82
N PRO A 249 -7.05 -15.94 -16.28
CA PRO A 249 -8.02 -14.86 -16.15
C PRO A 249 -7.43 -13.66 -15.40
N ALA A 250 -7.77 -12.44 -15.79
CA ALA A 250 -7.21 -11.22 -15.19
C ALA A 250 -7.43 -11.12 -13.67
N ASP A 251 -8.51 -11.70 -13.16
CA ASP A 251 -8.93 -11.72 -11.76
C ASP A 251 -8.53 -13.01 -11.01
N TYR A 252 -7.71 -13.87 -11.62
CA TYR A 252 -7.34 -15.18 -11.07
C TYR A 252 -6.89 -15.13 -9.62
N TYR A 253 -5.85 -14.34 -9.31
CA TYR A 253 -5.31 -14.26 -7.95
C TYR A 253 -6.31 -13.68 -6.94
N ILE A 254 -7.17 -12.76 -7.37
CA ILE A 254 -8.20 -12.19 -6.49
C ILE A 254 -9.22 -13.27 -6.10
N LYS A 255 -9.70 -14.05 -7.08
CA LYS A 255 -10.66 -15.13 -6.84
C LYS A 255 -10.11 -16.26 -5.97
N GLU A 256 -8.85 -16.60 -6.14
CA GLU A 256 -8.19 -17.66 -5.38
C GLU A 256 -7.85 -17.26 -3.93
N LEU A 257 -7.86 -15.95 -3.62
CA LEU A 257 -7.57 -15.40 -2.30
C LEU A 257 -8.84 -14.99 -1.51
N LEU A 258 -10.01 -15.04 -2.16
CA LEU A 258 -11.31 -14.83 -1.53
C LEU A 258 -11.79 -16.12 -0.83
#